data_c7dbb3ff4002a141a949747b102cc508
#
_entry.id   c7dbb3ff4002a141a949747b102cc508
#
_cell.length_a   1.000
_cell.length_b   1.000
_cell.length_c   1.000
_cell.angle_alpha   90.00
_cell.angle_beta   90.00
_cell.angle_gamma   90.00
#
_symmetry.space_group_name_H-M   'P 1'
#
loop_
_entity.id
_entity.type
_entity.pdbx_description
1 polymer ?
#
loop_
_entity_poly.entity_id
_entity_poly.type
_entity_poly.pdbx_seq_one_letter_code
_entity_poly.pdbx_strand_id
1 'polypeptide(L)'
;HFITYQQPVRLSGFHANIFYHEVRVPTYPLFDYPPYETALASTMVDVIKNNDLDLLHVHYAIPHASAAYMAKQILKKEGKNIPVITTLHGTDITLVGRDKTYAPVVTFSINESDAITAVSENLKMETLSHFHIEKEIEVILNFVDVSRFNRKPIDAFRKVIAPNGERI
;
A
#
# COMPACT_ATOMS: atom_id res chain seq x y z
N HIS A 1 9.45 -9.98 0.10
CA HIS A 1 8.18 -10.69 -0.01
C HIS A 1 7.07 -9.68 -0.33
N PHE A 2 6.36 -9.87 -1.44
CA PHE A 2 5.19 -9.08 -1.82
C PHE A 2 3.92 -9.87 -1.52
N ILE A 3 3.02 -9.28 -0.73
CA ILE A 3 1.74 -9.86 -0.34
C ILE A 3 0.64 -9.01 -0.96
N THR A 4 -0.10 -9.54 -1.93
CA THR A 4 -1.16 -8.81 -2.63
C THR A 4 -2.15 -9.80 -3.30
N TYR A 5 -3.31 -9.32 -3.70
CA TYR A 5 -4.36 -10.14 -4.33
C TYR A 5 -4.06 -10.55 -5.78
N GLN A 6 -3.09 -9.88 -6.42
CA GLN A 6 -2.70 -10.19 -7.79
C GLN A 6 -1.20 -9.96 -7.99
N GLN A 7 -0.56 -10.81 -8.79
CA GLN A 7 0.86 -10.66 -9.09
C GLN A 7 1.14 -9.29 -9.73
N PRO A 8 2.13 -8.54 -9.22
CA PRO A 8 2.51 -7.27 -9.81
C PRO A 8 2.93 -7.42 -11.26
N VAL A 9 2.43 -6.55 -12.14
CA VAL A 9 2.63 -6.62 -13.61
C VAL A 9 4.12 -6.66 -14.00
N ARG A 10 4.98 -6.00 -13.23
CA ARG A 10 6.44 -5.96 -13.50
C ARG A 10 7.23 -7.04 -12.77
N LEU A 11 6.58 -7.85 -11.96
CA LEU A 11 7.19 -8.99 -11.31
C LEU A 11 7.07 -10.21 -12.22
N SER A 12 7.81 -10.17 -13.34
CA SER A 12 7.88 -11.26 -14.30
C SER A 12 9.27 -11.90 -14.22
N GLY A 13 9.31 -13.22 -14.27
CA GLY A 13 10.55 -14.00 -14.25
C GLY A 13 10.96 -14.47 -12.85
N PHE A 14 12.10 -15.13 -12.82
CA PHE A 14 12.67 -15.69 -11.59
C PHE A 14 13.59 -14.67 -10.94
N HIS A 15 13.32 -14.35 -9.67
CA HIS A 15 14.13 -13.47 -8.85
C HIS A 15 14.61 -14.23 -7.60
N ALA A 16 15.89 -14.21 -7.34
CA ALA A 16 16.48 -14.96 -6.22
C ALA A 16 16.06 -14.41 -4.82
N ASN A 17 15.67 -13.14 -4.75
CA ASN A 17 15.36 -12.43 -3.50
C ASN A 17 14.00 -11.72 -3.49
N ILE A 18 13.14 -11.99 -4.47
CA ILE A 18 11.80 -11.43 -4.55
C ILE A 18 10.78 -12.57 -4.61
N PHE A 19 9.85 -12.58 -3.67
CA PHE A 19 8.84 -13.61 -3.52
C PHE A 19 7.45 -12.98 -3.55
N TYR A 20 6.53 -13.62 -4.24
CA TYR A 20 5.13 -13.21 -4.32
C TYR A 20 4.23 -14.17 -3.53
N HIS A 21 3.31 -13.60 -2.77
CA HIS A 21 2.30 -14.32 -2.00
C HIS A 21 0.92 -13.77 -2.34
N GLU A 22 0.07 -14.63 -2.85
CA GLU A 22 -1.30 -14.28 -3.20
C GLU A 22 -2.19 -14.29 -1.96
N VAL A 23 -2.92 -13.20 -1.76
CA VAL A 23 -3.99 -13.14 -0.76
C VAL A 23 -5.26 -13.76 -1.37
N ARG A 24 -5.56 -14.97 -0.97
CA ARG A 24 -6.77 -15.66 -1.41
C ARG A 24 -7.92 -15.39 -0.45
N VAL A 25 -9.00 -14.83 -0.97
CA VAL A 25 -10.22 -14.61 -0.21
C VAL A 25 -11.27 -15.62 -0.67
N PRO A 26 -11.58 -16.63 0.15
CA PRO A 26 -12.58 -17.62 -0.23
C PRO A 26 -13.96 -16.97 -0.32
N THR A 27 -14.72 -17.34 -1.33
CA THR A 27 -16.12 -16.96 -1.45
C THR A 27 -16.93 -17.80 -0.44
N TYR A 28 -17.67 -17.12 0.44
CA TYR A 28 -18.53 -17.77 1.40
C TYR A 28 -19.94 -17.17 1.33
N PRO A 29 -20.99 -17.99 1.19
CA PRO A 29 -22.35 -17.51 0.89
C PRO A 29 -22.95 -16.57 1.93
N LEU A 30 -22.44 -16.58 3.17
CA LEU A 30 -22.92 -15.69 4.25
C LEU A 30 -22.25 -14.31 4.25
N PHE A 31 -21.25 -14.07 3.39
CA PHE A 31 -20.61 -12.78 3.27
C PHE A 31 -21.09 -12.05 2.01
N ASP A 32 -21.79 -10.96 2.18
CA ASP A 32 -22.13 -10.05 1.06
C ASP A 32 -20.86 -9.48 0.42
N TYR A 33 -19.81 -9.26 1.25
CA TYR A 33 -18.51 -8.77 0.83
C TYR A 33 -17.41 -9.71 1.32
N PRO A 34 -16.49 -10.14 0.43
CA PRO A 34 -15.34 -10.95 0.84
C PRO A 34 -14.48 -10.19 1.86
N PRO A 35 -14.15 -10.79 3.02
CA PRO A 35 -13.41 -10.12 4.10
C PRO A 35 -11.90 -10.05 3.78
N TYR A 36 -11.53 -9.21 2.82
CA TYR A 36 -10.15 -9.08 2.32
C TYR A 36 -9.15 -8.74 3.43
N GLU A 37 -9.47 -7.79 4.31
CA GLU A 37 -8.55 -7.35 5.37
C GLU A 37 -8.16 -8.48 6.32
N THR A 38 -9.11 -9.32 6.71
CA THR A 38 -8.83 -10.46 7.59
C THR A 38 -8.02 -11.55 6.90
N ALA A 39 -8.30 -11.81 5.61
CA ALA A 39 -7.50 -12.72 4.80
C ALA A 39 -6.07 -12.20 4.61
N LEU A 40 -5.93 -10.90 4.36
CA LEU A 40 -4.62 -10.24 4.24
C LEU A 40 -3.83 -10.33 5.56
N ALA A 41 -4.46 -10.03 6.69
CA ALA A 41 -3.81 -10.13 8.01
C ALA A 41 -3.33 -11.56 8.29
N SER A 42 -4.14 -12.58 8.00
CA SER A 42 -3.75 -13.98 8.14
C SER A 42 -2.58 -14.34 7.24
N THR A 43 -2.63 -13.92 5.98
CA THR A 43 -1.53 -14.14 5.02
C THR A 43 -0.24 -13.46 5.49
N MET A 44 -0.30 -12.24 6.05
CA MET A 44 0.86 -11.55 6.62
C MET A 44 1.47 -12.36 7.76
N VAL A 45 0.65 -12.89 8.68
CA VAL A 45 1.13 -13.73 9.79
C VAL A 45 1.87 -14.96 9.26
N ASP A 46 1.27 -15.70 8.34
CA ASP A 46 1.83 -16.92 7.79
C ASP A 46 3.15 -16.64 7.03
N VAL A 47 3.18 -15.61 6.19
CA VAL A 47 4.38 -15.24 5.42
C VAL A 47 5.53 -14.83 6.34
N ILE A 48 5.25 -14.04 7.40
CA ILE A 48 6.25 -13.62 8.38
C ILE A 48 6.82 -14.82 9.14
N LYS A 49 5.96 -15.72 9.59
CA LYS A 49 6.39 -16.91 10.37
C LYS A 49 7.21 -17.87 9.52
N ASN A 50 6.76 -18.14 8.30
CA ASN A 50 7.39 -19.12 7.42
C ASN A 50 8.69 -18.63 6.80
N ASN A 51 8.95 -17.32 6.77
CA ASN A 51 10.12 -16.73 6.13
C ASN A 51 10.97 -15.87 7.07
N ASP A 52 10.65 -15.90 8.37
CA ASP A 52 11.34 -15.16 9.43
C ASP A 52 11.60 -13.70 9.09
N LEU A 53 10.55 -12.99 8.67
CA LEU A 53 10.64 -11.59 8.28
C LEU A 53 10.68 -10.67 9.50
N ASP A 54 11.34 -9.52 9.35
CA ASP A 54 11.66 -8.57 10.42
C ASP A 54 10.81 -7.30 10.35
N LEU A 55 10.12 -7.04 9.23
CA LEU A 55 9.43 -5.79 8.97
C LEU A 55 8.18 -6.02 8.11
N LEU A 56 7.10 -5.33 8.43
CA LEU A 56 5.96 -5.11 7.54
C LEU A 56 6.02 -3.68 6.99
N HIS A 57 6.06 -3.53 5.68
CA HIS A 57 5.88 -2.26 5.01
C HIS A 57 4.59 -2.32 4.18
N VAL A 58 3.61 -1.52 4.55
CA VAL A 58 2.32 -1.48 3.89
C VAL A 58 2.05 -0.15 3.22
N HIS A 59 1.26 -0.19 2.17
CA HIS A 59 0.83 0.97 1.41
C HIS A 59 -0.66 1.18 1.62
N TYR A 60 -1.07 2.41 1.92
CA TYR A 60 -2.41 2.85 2.32
C TYR A 60 -2.79 2.52 3.78
N ALA A 61 -3.45 3.50 4.42
CA ALA A 61 -3.97 3.37 5.79
C ALA A 61 -5.02 2.24 5.88
N ILE A 62 -5.89 2.17 4.92
CA ILE A 62 -6.87 1.09 4.75
C ILE A 62 -6.81 0.54 3.32
N PRO A 63 -6.98 -0.75 3.10
CA PRO A 63 -7.16 -1.82 4.08
C PRO A 63 -5.84 -2.36 4.67
N HIS A 64 -4.68 -1.86 4.24
CA HIS A 64 -3.41 -2.55 4.48
C HIS A 64 -2.83 -2.28 5.87
N ALA A 65 -2.85 -1.02 6.38
CA ALA A 65 -2.33 -0.76 7.72
C ALA A 65 -3.23 -1.36 8.81
N SER A 66 -4.56 -1.38 8.61
CA SER A 66 -5.49 -2.06 9.52
C SER A 66 -5.23 -3.58 9.57
N ALA A 67 -5.00 -4.20 8.41
CA ALA A 67 -4.62 -5.61 8.34
C ALA A 67 -3.25 -5.88 8.99
N ALA A 68 -2.27 -5.01 8.77
CA ALA A 68 -0.93 -5.11 9.37
C ALA A 68 -0.99 -4.97 10.89
N TYR A 69 -1.83 -4.08 11.42
CA TYR A 69 -2.08 -3.98 12.86
C TYR A 69 -2.61 -5.29 13.44
N MET A 70 -3.61 -5.90 12.80
CA MET A 70 -4.13 -7.21 13.23
C MET A 70 -3.03 -8.28 13.20
N ALA A 71 -2.26 -8.36 12.13
CA ALA A 71 -1.15 -9.31 12.01
C ALA A 71 -0.10 -9.08 13.12
N LYS A 72 0.30 -7.82 13.37
CA LYS A 72 1.22 -7.44 14.46
C LYS A 72 0.71 -7.90 15.82
N GLN A 73 -0.59 -7.72 16.11
CA GLN A 73 -1.17 -8.14 17.39
C GLN A 73 -1.19 -9.67 17.56
N ILE A 74 -1.46 -10.42 16.49
CA ILE A 74 -1.41 -11.89 16.50
C ILE A 74 0.02 -12.35 16.77
N LEU A 75 0.99 -11.86 16.02
CA LEU A 75 2.41 -12.20 16.16
C LEU A 75 2.96 -11.84 17.54
N LYS A 76 2.57 -10.69 18.09
CA LYS A 76 2.97 -10.26 19.44
C LYS A 76 2.52 -11.23 20.53
N LYS A 77 1.31 -11.78 20.42
CA LYS A 77 0.81 -12.83 21.34
C LYS A 77 1.61 -14.12 21.25
N GLU A 78 2.21 -14.39 20.10
CA GLU A 78 3.09 -15.54 19.87
C GLU A 78 4.57 -15.22 20.18
N GLY A 79 4.87 -14.05 20.75
CA GLY A 79 6.21 -13.64 21.17
C GLY A 79 7.06 -12.98 20.07
N LYS A 80 6.50 -12.77 18.87
CA LYS A 80 7.22 -12.10 17.75
C LYS A 80 6.72 -10.64 17.63
N ASN A 81 7.61 -9.68 17.95
CA ASN A 81 7.31 -8.27 17.76
C ASN A 81 7.89 -7.81 16.43
N ILE A 82 7.02 -7.30 15.52
CA ILE A 82 7.41 -6.85 14.20
C ILE A 82 6.99 -5.38 14.00
N PRO A 83 7.90 -4.50 13.56
CA PRO A 83 7.55 -3.12 13.26
C PRO A 83 6.74 -3.03 11.96
N VAL A 84 5.86 -2.04 11.91
CA VAL A 84 5.01 -1.73 10.75
C VAL A 84 5.30 -0.34 10.26
N ILE A 85 5.66 -0.21 8.98
CA ILE A 85 5.76 1.08 8.28
C ILE A 85 4.55 1.23 7.36
N THR A 86 3.91 2.39 7.38
CA THR A 86 2.79 2.71 6.48
C THR A 86 3.14 3.87 5.57
N THR A 87 3.05 3.65 4.25
CA THR A 87 3.16 4.71 3.25
C THR A 87 1.78 5.16 2.77
N LEU A 88 1.49 6.44 2.93
CA LEU A 88 0.26 7.08 2.47
C LEU A 88 0.40 7.51 1.00
N HIS A 89 -0.64 7.25 0.19
CA HIS A 89 -0.61 7.50 -1.25
C HIS A 89 -1.62 8.53 -1.76
N GLY A 90 -2.64 8.86 -0.98
CA GLY A 90 -3.60 9.91 -1.28
C GLY A 90 -5.05 9.49 -1.21
N THR A 91 -5.49 8.49 -1.97
CA THR A 91 -6.91 8.05 -1.99
C THR A 91 -7.43 7.66 -0.61
N ASP A 92 -6.61 7.01 0.17
CA ASP A 92 -6.87 6.62 1.57
C ASP A 92 -7.04 7.83 2.51
N ILE A 93 -6.51 8.99 2.12
CA ILE A 93 -6.56 10.22 2.91
C ILE A 93 -7.61 11.20 2.35
N THR A 94 -7.51 11.51 1.05
CA THR A 94 -8.25 12.62 0.45
C THR A 94 -9.68 12.26 0.03
N LEU A 95 -9.97 10.99 -0.22
CA LEU A 95 -11.28 10.51 -0.66
C LEU A 95 -11.92 9.62 0.42
N VAL A 96 -11.45 8.40 0.52
CA VAL A 96 -12.07 7.37 1.38
C VAL A 96 -11.91 7.71 2.85
N GLY A 97 -10.74 8.15 3.27
CA GLY A 97 -10.42 8.42 4.67
C GLY A 97 -11.23 9.58 5.29
N ARG A 98 -11.73 10.51 4.48
CA ARG A 98 -12.56 11.63 4.95
C ARG A 98 -14.01 11.22 5.25
N ASP A 99 -14.46 10.10 4.74
CA ASP A 99 -15.78 9.59 5.07
C ASP A 99 -15.82 9.20 6.56
N LYS A 100 -16.86 9.68 7.26
CA LYS A 100 -17.03 9.43 8.70
C LYS A 100 -17.07 7.94 9.05
N THR A 101 -17.44 7.10 8.09
CA THR A 101 -17.48 5.64 8.23
C THR A 101 -16.07 5.06 8.38
N TYR A 102 -15.08 5.63 7.72
CA TYR A 102 -13.71 5.11 7.68
C TYR A 102 -12.72 5.92 8.52
N ALA A 103 -12.98 7.22 8.74
CA ALA A 103 -12.06 8.13 9.41
C ALA A 103 -11.50 7.62 10.76
N PRO A 104 -12.31 7.00 11.65
CA PRO A 104 -11.78 6.47 12.90
C PRO A 104 -10.75 5.35 12.68
N VAL A 105 -11.01 4.43 11.74
CA VAL A 105 -10.10 3.32 11.43
C VAL A 105 -8.84 3.82 10.74
N VAL A 106 -8.96 4.78 9.83
CA VAL A 106 -7.81 5.44 9.16
C VAL A 106 -6.92 6.11 10.19
N THR A 107 -7.48 6.94 11.07
CA THR A 107 -6.73 7.61 12.14
C THR A 107 -6.01 6.62 13.05
N PHE A 108 -6.73 5.60 13.49
CA PHE A 108 -6.18 4.54 14.33
C PHE A 108 -5.03 3.80 13.64
N SER A 109 -5.25 3.34 12.41
CA SER A 109 -4.26 2.54 11.66
C SER A 109 -2.97 3.31 11.39
N ILE A 110 -3.07 4.62 11.12
CA ILE A 110 -1.92 5.49 10.96
C ILE A 110 -1.15 5.61 12.29
N ASN A 111 -1.85 5.89 13.40
CA ASN A 111 -1.21 6.07 14.71
C ASN A 111 -0.61 4.78 15.28
N GLU A 112 -1.14 3.61 14.93
CA GLU A 112 -0.59 2.31 15.36
C GLU A 112 0.63 1.83 14.54
N SER A 113 0.93 2.49 13.42
CA SER A 113 2.15 2.23 12.65
C SER A 113 3.39 2.70 13.42
N ASP A 114 4.49 1.95 13.34
CA ASP A 114 5.75 2.33 14.03
C ASP A 114 6.45 3.49 13.30
N ALA A 115 6.29 3.59 11.99
CA ALA A 115 6.70 4.74 11.19
C ALA A 115 5.69 5.02 10.09
N ILE A 116 5.60 6.29 9.69
CA ILE A 116 4.64 6.74 8.68
C ILE A 116 5.39 7.54 7.62
N THR A 117 5.11 7.25 6.35
CA THR A 117 5.62 8.05 5.24
C THR A 117 4.49 8.55 4.35
N ALA A 118 4.71 9.65 3.66
CA ALA A 118 3.82 10.19 2.64
C ALA A 118 4.59 10.47 1.36
N VAL A 119 3.93 10.33 0.21
CA VAL A 119 4.58 10.49 -1.10
C VAL A 119 4.75 11.95 -1.53
N SER A 120 4.29 12.91 -0.73
CA SER A 120 4.48 14.34 -0.97
C SER A 120 4.23 15.17 0.29
N GLU A 121 4.80 16.38 0.35
CA GLU A 121 4.51 17.36 1.40
C GLU A 121 3.03 17.73 1.45
N ASN A 122 2.39 17.88 0.29
CA ASN A 122 0.96 18.18 0.23
C ASN A 122 0.14 17.09 0.89
N LEU A 123 0.43 15.81 0.64
CA LEU A 123 -0.28 14.70 1.27
C LEU A 123 -0.05 14.63 2.78
N LYS A 124 1.18 14.91 3.24
CA LYS A 124 1.48 15.04 4.67
C LYS A 124 0.61 16.12 5.31
N MET A 125 0.56 17.32 4.74
CA MET A 125 -0.24 18.44 5.26
C MET A 125 -1.74 18.13 5.25
N GLU A 126 -2.25 17.53 4.18
CA GLU A 126 -3.64 17.07 4.09
C GLU A 126 -3.97 16.04 5.19
N THR A 127 -3.07 15.09 5.44
CA THR A 127 -3.24 14.08 6.49
C THR A 127 -3.34 14.75 7.86
N LEU A 128 -2.40 15.64 8.20
CA LEU A 128 -2.37 16.32 9.48
C LEU A 128 -3.55 17.28 9.67
N SER A 129 -4.13 17.82 8.59
CA SER A 129 -5.28 18.72 8.66
C SER A 129 -6.62 18.01 8.89
N HIS A 130 -6.72 16.73 8.50
CA HIS A 130 -7.98 15.97 8.53
C HIS A 130 -8.02 14.91 9.65
N PHE A 131 -6.87 14.46 10.11
CA PHE A 131 -6.77 13.38 11.09
C PHE A 131 -5.91 13.83 12.27
N HIS A 132 -6.29 13.40 13.45
CA HIS A 132 -5.46 13.59 14.65
C HIS A 132 -4.33 12.56 14.65
N ILE A 133 -3.19 12.95 14.08
CA ILE A 133 -2.00 12.11 13.98
C ILE A 133 -0.99 12.53 15.04
N GLU A 134 -0.58 11.57 15.87
CA GLU A 134 0.33 11.79 17.02
C GLU A 134 1.80 11.59 16.65
N LYS A 135 2.07 11.03 15.48
CA LYS A 135 3.41 10.68 15.02
C LYS A 135 3.88 11.59 13.88
N GLU A 136 5.18 11.71 13.74
CA GLU A 136 5.78 12.38 12.61
C GLU A 136 5.52 11.58 11.31
N ILE A 137 5.23 12.30 10.23
CA ILE A 137 5.11 11.77 8.89
C ILE A 137 6.34 12.19 8.10
N GLU A 138 7.15 11.24 7.66
CA GLU A 138 8.29 11.49 6.80
C GLU A 138 7.86 11.55 5.33
N VAL A 139 8.43 12.48 4.56
CA VAL A 139 8.11 12.59 3.14
C VAL A 139 9.16 11.89 2.31
N ILE A 140 8.73 10.83 1.61
CA ILE A 140 9.54 10.08 0.66
C ILE A 140 8.85 10.14 -0.71
N LEU A 141 9.40 10.94 -1.59
CA LEU A 141 8.81 11.19 -2.92
C LEU A 141 8.83 9.91 -3.79
N ASN A 142 7.76 9.72 -4.54
CA ASN A 142 7.78 8.73 -5.61
C ASN A 142 8.83 9.11 -6.65
N PHE A 143 9.52 8.12 -7.18
CA PHE A 143 10.55 8.29 -8.20
C PHE A 143 10.08 7.80 -9.57
N VAL A 144 10.73 8.28 -10.59
CA VAL A 144 10.61 7.78 -11.96
C VAL A 144 12.01 7.54 -12.54
N ASP A 145 12.17 6.44 -13.26
CA ASP A 145 13.40 6.19 -14.00
C ASP A 145 13.49 7.12 -15.22
N VAL A 146 14.21 8.23 -15.06
CA VAL A 146 14.38 9.25 -16.09
C VAL A 146 15.18 8.77 -17.32
N SER A 147 15.96 7.70 -17.18
CA SER A 147 16.67 7.09 -18.32
C SER A 147 15.68 6.37 -19.25
N ARG A 148 14.66 5.76 -18.69
CA ARG A 148 13.58 5.07 -19.39
C ARG A 148 12.46 6.02 -19.81
N PHE A 149 12.02 6.90 -18.91
CA PHE A 149 10.92 7.86 -19.11
C PHE A 149 11.48 9.24 -19.46
N ASN A 150 12.15 9.33 -20.60
CA ASN A 150 12.64 10.58 -21.16
C ASN A 150 11.91 10.92 -22.47
N ARG A 151 11.97 12.20 -22.84
CA ARG A 151 11.39 12.66 -24.10
C ARG A 151 12.22 12.08 -25.26
N LYS A 152 11.59 11.25 -26.08
CA LYS A 152 12.16 10.69 -27.31
C LYS A 152 11.47 11.30 -28.52
N PRO A 153 12.17 11.55 -29.63
CA PRO A 153 11.54 11.94 -30.86
C PRO A 153 10.67 10.76 -31.36
N ILE A 154 9.36 10.98 -31.39
CA ILE A 154 8.36 9.98 -31.81
C ILE A 154 7.54 10.50 -32.98
N ASP A 155 8.16 11.26 -33.89
CA ASP A 155 7.47 11.98 -34.97
C ASP A 155 6.63 11.04 -35.86
N ALA A 156 7.13 9.83 -36.13
CA ALA A 156 6.40 8.85 -36.89
C ALA A 156 5.12 8.39 -36.16
N PHE A 157 5.22 8.09 -34.86
CA PHE A 157 4.08 7.68 -34.04
C PHE A 157 3.11 8.86 -33.84
N ARG A 158 3.65 10.05 -33.60
CA ARG A 158 2.84 11.27 -33.45
C ARG A 158 2.01 11.58 -34.70
N LYS A 159 2.56 11.42 -35.90
CA LYS A 159 1.83 11.59 -37.17
C LYS A 159 0.65 10.62 -37.32
N VAL A 160 0.72 9.45 -36.70
CA VAL A 160 -0.37 8.45 -36.72
C VAL A 160 -1.49 8.81 -35.77
N ILE A 161 -1.16 9.24 -34.52
CA ILE A 161 -2.17 9.47 -33.47
C ILE A 161 -2.63 10.94 -33.37
N ALA A 162 -1.85 11.89 -33.93
CA ALA A 162 -2.18 13.30 -33.96
C ALA A 162 -1.77 13.91 -35.33
N PRO A 163 -2.41 13.48 -36.43
CA PRO A 163 -2.01 13.87 -37.81
C PRO A 163 -2.12 15.38 -38.07
N ASN A 164 -3.01 16.06 -37.36
CA ASN A 164 -3.26 17.49 -37.51
C ASN A 164 -2.58 18.35 -36.42
N GLY A 165 -1.64 17.77 -35.64
CA GLY A 165 -0.92 18.48 -34.60
C GLY A 165 -1.66 18.62 -33.27
N GLU A 166 -2.66 17.77 -33.02
CA GLU A 166 -3.41 17.74 -31.77
C GLU A 166 -2.46 17.55 -30.56
N ARG A 167 -2.84 18.13 -29.44
CA ARG A 167 -2.15 17.85 -28.16
C ARG A 167 -2.56 16.48 -27.67
N ILE A 168 -1.57 15.65 -27.38
CA ILE A 168 -1.74 14.30 -26.81
C ILE A 168 -1.26 14.34 -25.37
#